data_4c070ff1c67c3331ee9b7d71edc322c2
#
_entry.id   4c070ff1c67c3331ee9b7d71edc322c2
#
_cell.length_a   1.000
_cell.length_b   1.000
_cell.length_c   1.000
_cell.angle_alpha   90.00
_cell.angle_beta   90.00
_cell.angle_gamma   90.00
#
_symmetry.space_group_name_H-M   'P 1'
#
loop_
_entity.id
_entity.type
_entity.pdbx_description
1 polymer ?
#
loop_
_entity_poly.entity_id
_entity_poly.type
_entity_poly.pdbx_seq_one_letter_code
_entity_poly.pdbx_strand_id
1 'polypeptide(L)'
;MKENVIISLADAKYFDLLNELIDSIKRFEQSQEIAICIMDAGLKKEQIEILEKKVDQIKKAEWDIEVPDSKIKGKEWLKSQVSRAFLPNYFPGYNKYLWIDADAWVNSWYSIELYLKGCENKKLAIATSADRSYGRVLRAEWVLGSFARIKSQNYKHAKSSGFSEKI
;
A
#
# COMPACT_ATOMS: atom_id res chain seq x y z
N MET A 1 -8.29 2.80 -22.60
CA MET A 1 -7.53 3.39 -21.47
C MET A 1 -7.73 2.44 -20.30
N LYS A 2 -6.67 2.06 -19.59
CA LYS A 2 -6.76 1.16 -18.43
C LYS A 2 -7.53 1.86 -17.30
N GLU A 3 -8.56 1.22 -16.76
CA GLU A 3 -9.44 1.84 -15.76
C GLU A 3 -8.92 1.70 -14.32
N ASN A 4 -8.12 0.69 -14.07
CA ASN A 4 -7.60 0.37 -12.75
C ASN A 4 -6.09 0.42 -12.74
N VAL A 5 -5.49 0.64 -11.57
CA VAL A 5 -4.03 0.73 -11.42
C VAL A 5 -3.55 -0.06 -10.20
N ILE A 6 -2.46 -0.79 -10.38
CA ILE A 6 -1.65 -1.36 -9.31
C ILE A 6 -0.49 -0.41 -9.06
N ILE A 7 -0.27 -0.08 -7.78
CA ILE A 7 0.80 0.84 -7.38
C ILE A 7 1.64 0.17 -6.30
N SER A 8 2.95 0.35 -6.43
CA SER A 8 3.93 -0.03 -5.41
C SER A 8 4.97 1.08 -5.23
N LEU A 9 5.79 0.96 -4.20
CA LEU A 9 6.86 1.90 -3.92
C LEU A 9 8.11 1.14 -3.49
N ALA A 10 9.27 1.58 -3.96
CA ALA A 10 10.56 1.08 -3.47
C ALA A 10 11.64 2.18 -3.44
N ASP A 11 12.62 1.97 -2.60
CA ASP A 11 13.93 2.58 -2.69
C ASP A 11 14.93 1.63 -3.38
N ALA A 12 16.19 2.07 -3.51
CA ALA A 12 17.22 1.28 -4.17
C ALA A 12 17.50 -0.09 -3.51
N LYS A 13 17.20 -0.25 -2.22
CA LYS A 13 17.43 -1.51 -1.49
C LYS A 13 16.35 -2.54 -1.78
N TYR A 14 15.13 -2.08 -2.02
CA TYR A 14 13.98 -2.93 -2.30
C TYR A 14 13.72 -3.14 -3.79
N PHE A 15 14.62 -2.64 -4.67
CA PHE A 15 14.46 -2.74 -6.11
C PHE A 15 14.27 -4.17 -6.61
N ASP A 16 15.07 -5.12 -6.13
CA ASP A 16 14.99 -6.51 -6.59
C ASP A 16 13.63 -7.13 -6.27
N LEU A 17 13.13 -6.90 -5.05
CA LEU A 17 11.80 -7.35 -4.63
C LEU A 17 10.69 -6.69 -5.45
N LEU A 18 10.79 -5.37 -5.69
CA LEU A 18 9.84 -4.67 -6.55
C LEU A 18 9.83 -5.23 -7.97
N ASN A 19 11.02 -5.50 -8.53
CA ASN A 19 11.13 -6.05 -9.86
C ASN A 19 10.50 -7.45 -9.96
N GLU A 20 10.71 -8.30 -8.96
CA GLU A 20 10.06 -9.61 -8.84
C GLU A 20 8.54 -9.50 -8.67
N LEU A 21 8.05 -8.55 -7.88
CA LEU A 21 6.62 -8.27 -7.78
C LEU A 21 6.03 -7.94 -9.15
N ILE A 22 6.65 -7.02 -9.91
CA ILE A 22 6.18 -6.63 -11.24
C ILE A 22 6.16 -7.85 -12.18
N ASP A 23 7.20 -8.67 -12.16
CA ASP A 23 7.27 -9.88 -12.98
C ASP A 23 6.19 -10.89 -12.56
N SER A 24 5.89 -11.00 -11.26
CA SER A 24 4.80 -11.84 -10.75
C SER A 24 3.41 -11.39 -11.23
N ILE A 25 3.20 -10.09 -11.39
CA ILE A 25 1.96 -9.52 -11.93
C ILE A 25 1.89 -9.78 -13.44
N LYS A 26 2.97 -9.48 -14.16
CA LYS A 26 3.01 -9.53 -15.65
C LYS A 26 2.94 -10.94 -16.24
N ARG A 27 3.16 -11.99 -15.45
CA ARG A 27 2.97 -13.38 -15.92
C ARG A 27 1.51 -13.74 -16.22
N PHE A 28 0.56 -12.93 -15.76
CA PHE A 28 -0.87 -13.11 -16.03
C PHE A 28 -1.30 -12.25 -17.22
N GLU A 29 -2.01 -12.82 -18.19
CA GLU A 29 -2.54 -12.10 -19.35
C GLU A 29 -3.43 -10.93 -18.97
N GLN A 30 -4.22 -11.09 -17.91
CA GLN A 30 -5.14 -10.07 -17.40
C GLN A 30 -4.41 -8.80 -16.92
N SER A 31 -3.10 -8.89 -16.65
CA SER A 31 -2.29 -7.72 -16.27
C SER A 31 -2.22 -6.67 -17.39
N GLN A 32 -2.51 -7.03 -18.63
CA GLN A 32 -2.54 -6.09 -19.76
C GLN A 32 -3.68 -5.07 -19.63
N GLU A 33 -4.76 -5.40 -18.93
CA GLU A 33 -5.92 -4.56 -18.72
C GLU A 33 -5.79 -3.59 -17.52
N ILE A 34 -4.73 -3.75 -16.73
CA ILE A 34 -4.50 -2.92 -15.53
C ILE A 34 -3.18 -2.15 -15.66
N ALA A 35 -3.16 -0.89 -15.22
CA ALA A 35 -1.93 -0.11 -15.20
C ALA A 35 -1.03 -0.54 -14.04
N ILE A 36 0.27 -0.51 -14.25
CA ILE A 36 1.27 -0.71 -13.21
C ILE A 36 2.06 0.59 -13.07
N CYS A 37 1.98 1.23 -11.91
CA CYS A 37 2.66 2.50 -11.64
C CYS A 37 3.55 2.35 -10.41
N ILE A 38 4.71 3.00 -10.43
CA ILE A 38 5.70 2.92 -9.36
C ILE A 38 5.97 4.29 -8.77
N MET A 39 6.03 4.34 -7.45
CA MET A 39 6.51 5.49 -6.69
C MET A 39 7.99 5.27 -6.34
N ASP A 40 8.83 6.18 -6.78
CA ASP A 40 10.27 6.18 -6.51
C ASP A 40 10.55 6.87 -5.17
N ALA A 41 11.05 6.11 -4.20
CA ALA A 41 11.50 6.61 -2.90
C ALA A 41 13.03 6.67 -2.77
N GLY A 42 13.76 6.68 -3.89
CA GLY A 42 15.22 6.73 -3.93
C GLY A 42 15.84 5.57 -4.72
N LEU A 43 15.22 5.22 -5.85
CA LEU A 43 15.79 4.29 -6.84
C LEU A 43 17.04 4.89 -7.51
N LYS A 44 17.95 4.05 -7.96
CA LYS A 44 19.06 4.45 -8.79
C LYS A 44 18.59 4.64 -10.23
N LYS A 45 19.35 5.43 -10.99
CA LYS A 45 19.03 5.73 -12.39
C LYS A 45 18.89 4.46 -13.23
N GLU A 46 19.83 3.51 -13.10
CA GLU A 46 19.82 2.25 -13.83
C GLU A 46 18.59 1.39 -13.46
N GLN A 47 18.15 1.46 -12.22
CA GLN A 47 16.96 0.76 -11.75
C GLN A 47 15.67 1.35 -12.34
N ILE A 48 15.60 2.68 -12.45
CA ILE A 48 14.50 3.38 -13.11
C ILE A 48 14.44 3.00 -14.59
N GLU A 49 15.57 2.99 -15.31
CA GLU A 49 15.66 2.60 -16.73
C GLU A 49 15.17 1.16 -16.99
N ILE A 50 15.38 0.26 -16.02
CA ILE A 50 14.84 -1.11 -16.09
C ILE A 50 13.33 -1.11 -15.91
N LEU A 51 12.83 -0.37 -14.92
CA LEU A 51 11.40 -0.32 -14.60
C LEU A 51 10.59 0.37 -15.70
N GLU A 52 11.10 1.43 -16.32
CA GLU A 52 10.43 2.15 -17.43
C GLU A 52 10.05 1.23 -18.60
N LYS A 53 10.77 0.12 -18.79
CA LYS A 53 10.46 -0.89 -19.81
C LYS A 53 9.34 -1.85 -19.38
N LYS A 54 8.98 -1.85 -18.12
CA LYS A 54 8.06 -2.82 -17.52
C LYS A 54 6.75 -2.22 -17.03
N VAL A 55 6.72 -0.93 -16.72
CA VAL A 55 5.58 -0.28 -16.06
C VAL A 55 5.04 0.89 -16.87
N ASP A 56 3.82 1.31 -16.58
CA ASP A 56 3.15 2.39 -17.33
C ASP A 56 3.66 3.79 -16.90
N GLN A 57 3.95 4.01 -15.63
CA GLN A 57 4.45 5.29 -15.12
C GLN A 57 5.33 5.10 -13.88
N ILE A 58 6.31 5.98 -13.72
CA ILE A 58 7.11 6.12 -12.49
C ILE A 58 7.02 7.57 -12.04
N LYS A 59 6.75 7.81 -10.75
CA LYS A 59 6.75 9.15 -10.15
C LYS A 59 7.51 9.16 -8.85
N LYS A 60 8.21 10.25 -8.60
CA LYS A 60 8.95 10.43 -7.33
C LYS A 60 7.96 10.54 -6.17
N ALA A 61 8.21 9.80 -5.11
CA ALA A 61 7.44 9.88 -3.88
C ALA A 61 7.87 11.09 -3.06
N GLU A 62 6.90 11.88 -2.60
CA GLU A 62 7.12 13.04 -1.76
C GLU A 62 6.60 12.79 -0.33
N TRP A 63 6.87 13.72 0.58
CA TRP A 63 6.24 13.73 1.88
C TRP A 63 4.90 14.46 1.79
N ASP A 64 3.82 13.72 1.65
CA ASP A 64 2.46 14.27 1.45
C ASP A 64 1.86 14.90 2.71
N ILE A 65 2.56 14.79 3.84
CA ILE A 65 2.20 15.40 5.12
C ILE A 65 3.44 16.02 5.77
N GLU A 66 3.24 17.04 6.58
CA GLU A 66 4.30 17.60 7.40
C GLU A 66 4.73 16.60 8.49
N VAL A 67 6.01 16.23 8.47
CA VAL A 67 6.61 15.36 9.49
C VAL A 67 7.92 16.00 9.94
N PRO A 68 8.18 16.07 11.25
CA PRO A 68 9.45 16.62 11.75
C PRO A 68 10.66 15.88 11.19
N ASP A 69 11.66 16.60 10.68
CA ASP A 69 12.88 16.07 10.07
C ASP A 69 13.57 15.01 10.93
N SER A 70 13.57 15.20 12.25
CA SER A 70 14.15 14.24 13.20
C SER A 70 13.50 12.84 13.15
N LYS A 71 12.29 12.72 12.60
CA LYS A 71 11.55 11.45 12.49
C LYS A 71 11.77 10.75 11.16
N ILE A 72 12.09 11.51 10.11
CA ILE A 72 12.13 11.03 8.72
C ILE A 72 13.54 10.94 8.14
N LYS A 73 14.53 11.63 8.71
CA LYS A 73 15.91 11.65 8.20
C LYS A 73 16.45 10.23 7.97
N GLY A 74 16.81 9.93 6.73
CA GLY A 74 17.30 8.61 6.31
C GLY A 74 16.27 7.49 6.30
N LYS A 75 14.97 7.84 6.31
CA LYS A 75 13.86 6.87 6.31
C LYS A 75 12.90 7.13 5.14
N GLU A 76 13.43 7.31 3.95
CA GLU A 76 12.63 7.60 2.74
C GLU A 76 11.54 6.54 2.47
N TRP A 77 11.78 5.29 2.87
CA TRP A 77 10.81 4.21 2.80
C TRP A 77 9.50 4.49 3.56
N LEU A 78 9.53 5.37 4.58
CA LEU A 78 8.31 5.77 5.30
C LEU A 78 7.31 6.52 4.42
N LYS A 79 7.74 7.07 3.29
CA LYS A 79 6.84 7.64 2.29
C LYS A 79 5.77 6.63 1.87
N SER A 80 6.10 5.32 1.82
CA SER A 80 5.13 4.27 1.52
C SER A 80 3.94 4.24 2.49
N GLN A 81 4.14 4.65 3.73
CA GLN A 81 3.08 4.65 4.74
C GLN A 81 2.12 5.84 4.57
N VAL A 82 2.63 6.94 4.04
CA VAL A 82 1.89 8.20 3.90
C VAL A 82 1.21 8.29 2.54
N SER A 83 1.94 8.03 1.47
CA SER A 83 1.49 8.24 0.09
C SER A 83 0.28 7.39 -0.33
N ARG A 84 0.00 6.30 0.39
CA ARG A 84 -1.18 5.44 0.11
C ARG A 84 -2.51 6.20 0.11
N ALA A 85 -2.63 7.25 0.91
CA ALA A 85 -3.84 8.08 0.95
C ALA A 85 -3.92 9.08 -0.21
N PHE A 86 -2.81 9.31 -0.92
CA PHE A 86 -2.66 10.36 -1.94
C PHE A 86 -2.45 9.79 -3.36
N LEU A 87 -2.61 8.49 -3.57
CA LEU A 87 -2.39 7.83 -4.85
C LEU A 87 -3.10 8.50 -6.04
N PRO A 88 -4.36 8.99 -5.91
CA PRO A 88 -5.02 9.70 -7.00
C PRO A 88 -4.35 11.01 -7.39
N ASN A 89 -3.59 11.66 -6.49
CA ASN A 89 -2.83 12.87 -6.79
C ASN A 89 -1.60 12.56 -7.64
N TYR A 90 -0.95 11.43 -7.37
CA TYR A 90 0.20 10.96 -8.15
C TYR A 90 -0.21 10.43 -9.52
N PHE A 91 -1.25 9.61 -9.57
CA PHE A 91 -1.69 8.90 -10.77
C PHE A 91 -3.19 9.15 -11.00
N PRO A 92 -3.58 10.33 -11.49
CA PRO A 92 -5.00 10.66 -11.69
C PRO A 92 -5.62 9.84 -12.82
N GLY A 93 -6.96 9.72 -12.79
CA GLY A 93 -7.75 9.20 -13.92
C GLY A 93 -8.06 7.70 -13.86
N TYR A 94 -7.71 7.00 -12.79
CA TYR A 94 -8.11 5.60 -12.58
C TYR A 94 -9.36 5.51 -11.68
N ASN A 95 -10.15 4.47 -11.90
CA ASN A 95 -11.35 4.20 -11.10
C ASN A 95 -11.03 3.50 -9.78
N LYS A 96 -10.05 2.59 -9.80
CA LYS A 96 -9.63 1.82 -8.63
C LYS A 96 -8.11 1.82 -8.50
N TYR A 97 -7.64 1.98 -7.26
CA TYR A 97 -6.24 2.03 -6.90
C TYR A 97 -5.93 0.84 -5.99
N LEU A 98 -5.08 -0.07 -6.43
CA LEU A 98 -4.63 -1.21 -5.65
C LEU A 98 -3.17 -1.00 -5.25
N TRP A 99 -2.93 -0.90 -3.94
CA TRP A 99 -1.59 -0.87 -3.39
C TRP A 99 -1.09 -2.29 -3.09
N ILE A 100 0.12 -2.60 -3.54
CA ILE A 100 0.82 -3.84 -3.21
C ILE A 100 2.21 -3.48 -2.72
N ASP A 101 2.62 -3.96 -1.55
CA ASP A 101 3.96 -3.72 -1.02
C ASP A 101 5.02 -4.42 -1.89
N ALA A 102 6.19 -3.80 -2.04
CA ALA A 102 7.24 -4.26 -2.95
C ALA A 102 7.79 -5.66 -2.63
N ASP A 103 7.65 -6.11 -1.39
CA ASP A 103 8.06 -7.43 -0.91
C ASP A 103 6.95 -8.49 -0.99
N ALA A 104 5.86 -8.17 -1.69
CA ALA A 104 4.78 -9.10 -1.96
C ALA A 104 5.00 -9.86 -3.30
N TRP A 105 4.23 -10.92 -3.49
CA TRP A 105 4.22 -11.72 -4.71
C TRP A 105 2.78 -12.08 -5.09
N VAL A 106 2.42 -11.85 -6.35
CA VAL A 106 1.09 -12.23 -6.85
C VAL A 106 1.12 -13.68 -7.29
N ASN A 107 0.61 -14.57 -6.47
CA ASN A 107 0.57 -16.00 -6.77
C ASN A 107 -0.62 -16.43 -7.63
N SER A 108 -1.73 -15.71 -7.54
CA SER A 108 -2.95 -15.95 -8.32
C SER A 108 -3.61 -14.63 -8.67
N TRP A 109 -4.08 -14.51 -9.93
CA TRP A 109 -4.81 -13.30 -10.36
C TRP A 109 -6.13 -13.11 -9.61
N TYR A 110 -6.72 -14.19 -9.13
CA TYR A 110 -7.91 -14.14 -8.29
C TYR A 110 -7.75 -13.20 -7.06
N SER A 111 -6.56 -13.11 -6.51
CA SER A 111 -6.30 -12.19 -5.39
C SER A 111 -6.47 -10.72 -5.81
N ILE A 112 -6.05 -10.36 -7.02
CA ILE A 112 -6.22 -9.01 -7.58
C ILE A 112 -7.71 -8.72 -7.79
N GLU A 113 -8.44 -9.65 -8.43
CA GLU A 113 -9.87 -9.53 -8.67
C GLU A 113 -10.67 -9.38 -7.38
N LEU A 114 -10.29 -10.11 -6.33
CA LEU A 114 -10.94 -10.04 -5.03
C LEU A 114 -10.85 -8.65 -4.42
N TYR A 115 -9.68 -8.01 -4.46
CA TYR A 115 -9.49 -6.64 -3.99
C TYR A 115 -10.26 -5.63 -4.84
N LEU A 116 -10.17 -5.74 -6.17
CA LEU A 116 -10.89 -4.87 -7.09
C LEU A 116 -12.41 -4.98 -6.92
N LYS A 117 -12.94 -6.17 -6.66
CA LYS A 117 -14.34 -6.40 -6.33
C LYS A 117 -14.71 -5.90 -4.95
N GLY A 118 -13.84 -6.11 -3.96
CA GLY A 118 -14.05 -5.68 -2.58
C GLY A 118 -14.16 -4.16 -2.42
N CYS A 119 -13.52 -3.37 -3.29
CA CYS A 119 -13.59 -1.90 -3.26
C CYS A 119 -14.72 -1.30 -4.14
N GLU A 120 -15.63 -2.11 -4.66
CA GLU A 120 -16.83 -1.61 -5.35
C GLU A 120 -17.70 -0.76 -4.43
N ASN A 121 -18.50 0.14 -5.03
CA ASN A 121 -19.37 1.06 -4.30
C ASN A 121 -18.61 2.00 -3.33
N LYS A 122 -17.41 2.46 -3.73
CA LYS A 122 -16.56 3.37 -2.95
C LYS A 122 -16.14 2.82 -1.58
N LYS A 123 -15.99 1.50 -1.47
CA LYS A 123 -15.49 0.84 -0.27
C LYS A 123 -13.97 0.72 -0.30
N LEU A 124 -13.38 0.55 0.87
CA LEU A 124 -11.97 0.19 1.04
C LEU A 124 -11.86 -1.31 1.27
N ALA A 125 -11.09 -1.99 0.43
CA ALA A 125 -10.72 -3.39 0.61
C ALA A 125 -9.30 -3.49 1.15
N ILE A 126 -9.12 -4.14 2.30
CA ILE A 126 -7.80 -4.34 2.93
C ILE A 126 -7.61 -5.78 3.39
N ALA A 127 -6.38 -6.27 3.30
CA ALA A 127 -5.99 -7.50 3.98
C ALA A 127 -5.81 -7.21 5.48
N THR A 128 -6.37 -8.06 6.31
CA THR A 128 -6.15 -7.96 7.76
C THR A 128 -4.86 -8.69 8.14
N SER A 129 -4.10 -8.11 9.06
CA SER A 129 -2.91 -8.72 9.66
C SER A 129 -3.30 -9.75 10.73
N ALA A 130 -4.12 -10.74 10.36
CA ALA A 130 -4.70 -11.72 11.27
C ALA A 130 -3.98 -13.07 11.21
N ASP A 131 -2.66 -13.07 11.23
CA ASP A 131 -1.89 -14.32 11.33
C ASP A 131 -1.91 -14.85 12.77
N ARG A 132 -2.24 -16.14 12.92
CA ARG A 132 -2.28 -16.83 14.22
C ARG A 132 -0.93 -16.86 14.92
N SER A 133 0.18 -16.75 14.20
CA SER A 133 1.53 -16.64 14.76
C SER A 133 1.75 -15.34 15.55
N TYR A 134 0.96 -14.30 15.27
CA TYR A 134 1.01 -13.02 15.98
C TYR A 134 -0.06 -12.97 17.08
N GLY A 135 0.08 -13.75 18.13
CA GLY A 135 -0.90 -13.87 19.22
C GLY A 135 -1.35 -12.55 19.87
N ARG A 136 -0.58 -11.45 19.72
CA ARG A 136 -0.98 -10.11 20.18
C ARG A 136 -1.96 -9.41 19.22
N VAL A 137 -1.90 -9.71 17.94
CA VAL A 137 -2.77 -9.10 16.91
C VAL A 137 -4.20 -9.61 17.02
N LEU A 138 -4.38 -10.82 17.54
CA LEU A 138 -5.69 -11.45 17.73
C LEU A 138 -6.46 -10.94 18.95
N ARG A 139 -5.88 -10.05 19.77
CA ARG A 139 -6.56 -9.46 20.91
C ARG A 139 -7.29 -8.20 20.46
N ALA A 140 -8.62 -8.24 20.44
CA ALA A 140 -9.48 -7.10 20.11
C ALA A 140 -9.11 -5.83 20.92
N GLU A 141 -8.76 -5.98 22.20
CA GLU A 141 -8.30 -4.89 23.06
C GLU A 141 -7.04 -4.19 22.55
N TRP A 142 -6.09 -4.91 21.97
CA TRP A 142 -4.90 -4.32 21.41
C TRP A 142 -5.21 -3.51 20.14
N VAL A 143 -6.07 -4.03 19.27
CA VAL A 143 -6.52 -3.34 18.04
C VAL A 143 -7.25 -2.05 18.43
N LEU A 144 -8.19 -2.10 19.33
CA LEU A 144 -8.95 -0.94 19.80
C LEU A 144 -8.05 0.12 20.45
N GLY A 145 -7.08 -0.29 21.25
CA GLY A 145 -6.09 0.63 21.83
C GLY A 145 -5.23 1.30 20.77
N SER A 146 -4.94 0.64 19.66
CA SER A 146 -4.20 1.22 18.52
C SER A 146 -5.05 2.25 17.77
N PHE A 147 -6.31 1.95 17.49
CA PHE A 147 -7.23 2.91 16.86
C PHE A 147 -7.47 4.15 17.73
N ALA A 148 -7.64 3.97 19.04
CA ALA A 148 -7.80 5.09 19.97
C ALA A 148 -6.61 6.03 19.95
N ARG A 149 -5.39 5.49 19.85
CA ARG A 149 -4.15 6.29 19.73
C ARG A 149 -4.05 7.04 18.41
N ILE A 150 -4.42 6.42 17.30
CA ILE A 150 -4.42 7.08 15.97
C ILE A 150 -5.34 8.30 15.99
N LYS A 151 -6.48 8.21 16.68
CA LYS A 151 -7.45 9.31 16.81
C LYS A 151 -7.13 10.29 17.94
N SER A 152 -5.92 10.27 18.48
CA SER A 152 -5.55 11.06 19.68
C SER A 152 -6.40 10.74 20.91
N GLN A 153 -7.09 9.60 20.90
CA GLN A 153 -7.88 9.11 22.02
C GLN A 153 -7.12 8.01 22.75
N ASN A 154 -7.24 7.95 24.04
CA ASN A 154 -6.67 6.86 24.81
C ASN A 154 -7.63 5.64 24.83
N TYR A 155 -7.06 4.47 25.09
CA TYR A 155 -7.82 3.22 25.13
C TYR A 155 -8.96 3.24 26.16
N LYS A 156 -8.77 3.91 27.29
CA LYS A 156 -9.82 4.03 28.32
C LYS A 156 -11.05 4.76 27.79
N HIS A 157 -10.84 5.81 27.00
CA HIS A 157 -11.94 6.54 26.39
C HIS A 157 -12.69 5.70 25.35
N ALA A 158 -11.96 4.98 24.48
CA ALA A 158 -12.57 4.07 23.53
C ALA A 158 -13.40 2.97 24.21
N LYS A 159 -12.91 2.43 25.32
CA LYS A 159 -13.61 1.41 26.11
C LYS A 159 -14.87 1.99 26.81
N SER A 160 -14.79 3.21 27.36
CA SER A 160 -15.94 3.86 28.01
C SER A 160 -17.05 4.24 27.03
N SER A 161 -16.74 4.39 25.74
CA SER A 161 -17.74 4.65 24.69
C SER A 161 -18.47 3.39 24.18
N GLY A 162 -18.23 2.24 24.79
CA GLY A 162 -18.85 0.96 24.39
C GLY A 162 -18.33 0.39 23.06
N PHE A 163 -17.28 0.99 22.51
CA PHE A 163 -16.73 0.56 21.23
C PHE A 163 -16.11 -0.84 21.31
N SER A 164 -15.63 -1.23 22.49
CA SER A 164 -15.05 -2.56 22.75
C SER A 164 -16.08 -3.68 22.92
N GLU A 165 -17.35 -3.35 23.10
CA GLU A 165 -18.42 -4.32 23.36
C GLU A 165 -19.19 -4.74 22.09
N LYS A 166 -18.90 -4.07 20.95
CA LYS A 166 -19.63 -4.28 19.68
C LYS A 166 -18.84 -5.08 18.65
N ILE A 167 -17.69 -5.61 19.01
CA ILE A 167 -16.88 -6.52 18.24
C ILE A 167 -16.82 -7.87 18.97
#